data_d86b4fa5ad1cc7df35b29a8dd3bab663
#
_entry.id   d86b4fa5ad1cc7df35b29a8dd3bab663
#
_cell.length_a   1.000
_cell.length_b   1.000
_cell.length_c   1.000
_cell.angle_alpha   90.00
_cell.angle_beta   90.00
_cell.angle_gamma   90.00
#
_symmetry.space_group_name_H-M   'P 1'
#
loop_
_entity.id
_entity.type
_entity.pdbx_description
1 polymer ?
#
loop_
_entity_poly.entity_id
_entity_poly.type
_entity_poly.pdbx_seq_one_letter_code
_entity_poly.pdbx_strand_id
1 'polypeptide(L)'
;MDATLMQEWLASFHILSIDAIIIYILKGTLFTVIISAIAVILGIIFGSVLALVRNYCNAPKYRIFKYMAVTYIEVFRNTPLLLWIFICVVFCPVPSLFAHKLFGLTSFETKLLFKASIALILFTSSVIAEIIRGGLNSIPQGQFEAGHSQGFNIVQIMIYIILPQAIKNVVPTLLSQIITTIKDSSYLANVATVELMSRVRQILSSANMYNGLGNINVSDVFVLYG
;
A
#
# COMPACT_ATOMS: atom_id res chain seq x y z
N MET A 1 -34.20 20.05 -4.00
CA MET A 1 -33.24 19.44 -4.95
C MET A 1 -33.96 19.47 -6.29
N ASP A 2 -33.46 20.32 -7.21
CA ASP A 2 -34.19 20.60 -8.46
C ASP A 2 -34.27 19.37 -9.35
N ALA A 3 -35.42 19.18 -10.01
CA ALA A 3 -35.66 18.04 -10.89
C ALA A 3 -34.62 17.92 -12.02
N THR A 4 -34.04 19.03 -12.43
CA THR A 4 -32.94 19.10 -13.40
C THR A 4 -31.66 18.46 -12.88
N LEU A 5 -31.28 18.73 -11.62
CA LEU A 5 -30.10 18.11 -10.98
C LEU A 5 -30.27 16.59 -10.84
N MET A 6 -31.49 16.13 -10.52
CA MET A 6 -31.76 14.70 -10.40
C MET A 6 -31.67 14.01 -11.78
N GLN A 7 -32.13 14.65 -12.85
CA GLN A 7 -31.99 14.12 -14.21
C GLN A 7 -30.52 14.09 -14.68
N GLU A 8 -29.74 15.11 -14.35
CA GLU A 8 -28.29 15.11 -14.62
C GLU A 8 -27.57 14.00 -13.88
N TRP A 9 -27.88 13.78 -12.59
CA TRP A 9 -27.34 12.67 -11.82
C TRP A 9 -27.69 11.30 -12.41
N LEU A 10 -28.94 11.10 -12.82
CA LEU A 10 -29.38 9.86 -13.47
C LEU A 10 -28.71 9.65 -14.83
N ALA A 11 -28.49 10.73 -15.60
CA ALA A 11 -27.76 10.66 -16.87
C ALA A 11 -26.29 10.26 -16.64
N SER A 12 -25.66 10.70 -15.55
CA SER A 12 -24.27 10.37 -15.21
C SER A 12 -24.08 8.87 -14.99
N PHE A 13 -25.07 8.16 -14.46
CA PHE A 13 -24.99 6.70 -14.33
C PHE A 13 -24.99 5.96 -15.67
N HIS A 14 -25.36 6.63 -16.78
CA HIS A 14 -25.26 6.04 -18.10
C HIS A 14 -23.83 5.68 -18.49
N ILE A 15 -22.82 6.41 -18.00
CA ILE A 15 -21.39 6.09 -18.22
C ILE A 15 -21.06 4.70 -17.65
N LEU A 16 -21.64 4.34 -16.51
CA LEU A 16 -21.45 3.03 -15.89
C LEU A 16 -22.21 1.91 -16.62
N SER A 17 -23.11 2.24 -17.56
CA SER A 17 -23.81 1.23 -18.38
C SER A 17 -23.01 0.82 -19.63
N ILE A 18 -21.88 1.46 -19.91
CA ILE A 18 -21.03 1.16 -21.07
C ILE A 18 -20.07 0.04 -20.69
N ASP A 19 -20.29 -1.16 -21.21
CA ASP A 19 -19.51 -2.38 -20.89
C ASP A 19 -17.98 -2.16 -21.02
N ALA A 20 -17.53 -1.41 -22.01
CA ALA A 20 -16.13 -1.12 -22.21
C ALA A 20 -15.52 -0.31 -21.04
N ILE A 21 -16.26 0.67 -20.52
CA ILE A 21 -15.82 1.51 -19.38
C ILE A 21 -15.80 0.68 -18.11
N ILE A 22 -16.84 -0.12 -17.87
CA ILE A 22 -16.89 -1.03 -16.71
C ILE A 22 -15.69 -1.97 -16.71
N ILE A 23 -15.42 -2.64 -17.83
CA ILE A 23 -14.28 -3.55 -17.96
C ILE A 23 -12.95 -2.82 -17.71
N TYR A 24 -12.84 -1.59 -18.18
CA TYR A 24 -11.63 -0.77 -18.02
C TYR A 24 -11.39 -0.39 -16.56
N ILE A 25 -12.44 0.01 -15.83
CA ILE A 25 -12.40 0.32 -14.39
C ILE A 25 -12.12 -0.95 -13.59
N LEU A 26 -12.80 -2.07 -13.88
CA LEU A 26 -12.58 -3.35 -13.19
C LEU A 26 -11.14 -3.84 -13.32
N LYS A 27 -10.52 -3.67 -14.50
CA LYS A 27 -9.09 -3.96 -14.67
C LYS A 27 -8.22 -3.07 -13.79
N GLY A 28 -8.49 -1.76 -13.75
CA GLY A 28 -7.79 -0.84 -12.85
C GLY A 28 -7.92 -1.23 -11.39
N THR A 29 -9.14 -1.54 -10.94
CA THR A 29 -9.44 -2.01 -9.58
C THR A 29 -8.68 -3.29 -9.24
N LEU A 30 -8.66 -4.26 -10.16
CA LEU A 30 -7.93 -5.51 -9.97
C LEU A 30 -6.43 -5.25 -9.77
N PHE A 31 -5.82 -4.39 -10.56
CA PHE A 31 -4.40 -4.02 -10.40
C PHE A 31 -4.15 -3.30 -9.07
N THR A 32 -5.03 -2.37 -8.67
CA THR A 32 -4.97 -1.70 -7.36
C THR A 32 -4.95 -2.72 -6.23
N VAL A 33 -5.87 -3.69 -6.24
CA VAL A 33 -5.96 -4.73 -5.19
C VAL A 33 -4.72 -5.62 -5.20
N ILE A 34 -4.26 -6.08 -6.37
CA ILE A 34 -3.08 -6.94 -6.49
C ILE A 34 -1.83 -6.23 -5.97
N ILE A 35 -1.58 -4.99 -6.41
CA ILE A 35 -0.40 -4.22 -6.00
C ILE A 35 -0.42 -3.98 -4.50
N SER A 36 -1.57 -3.55 -3.96
CA SER A 36 -1.73 -3.29 -2.53
C SER A 36 -1.56 -4.57 -1.71
N ALA A 37 -2.11 -5.71 -2.15
CA ALA A 37 -1.95 -6.99 -1.49
C ALA A 37 -0.47 -7.42 -1.45
N ILE A 38 0.25 -7.31 -2.57
CA ILE A 38 1.69 -7.59 -2.64
C ILE A 38 2.46 -6.66 -1.70
N ALA A 39 2.15 -5.35 -1.71
CA ALA A 39 2.82 -4.37 -0.86
C ALA A 39 2.59 -4.65 0.63
N VAL A 40 1.37 -5.05 1.02
CA VAL A 40 1.06 -5.43 2.40
C VAL A 40 1.77 -6.72 2.81
N ILE A 41 1.71 -7.76 1.99
CA ILE A 41 2.34 -9.06 2.32
C ILE A 41 3.85 -8.89 2.48
N LEU A 42 4.51 -8.28 1.50
CA LEU A 42 5.94 -8.01 1.58
C LEU A 42 6.26 -6.98 2.67
N GLY A 43 5.40 -5.98 2.86
CA GLY A 43 5.48 -5.01 3.94
C GLY A 43 5.44 -5.66 5.32
N ILE A 44 4.58 -6.66 5.54
CA ILE A 44 4.52 -7.42 6.80
C ILE A 44 5.83 -8.22 6.99
N ILE A 45 6.31 -8.89 5.97
CA ILE A 45 7.53 -9.70 6.04
C ILE A 45 8.74 -8.81 6.37
N PHE A 46 9.01 -7.79 5.54
CA PHE A 46 10.15 -6.89 5.75
C PHE A 46 9.99 -6.03 7.00
N GLY A 47 8.78 -5.52 7.27
CA GLY A 47 8.46 -4.74 8.45
C GLY A 47 8.65 -5.53 9.75
N SER A 48 8.29 -6.81 9.77
CA SER A 48 8.53 -7.68 10.94
C SER A 48 10.03 -7.85 11.20
N VAL A 49 10.82 -8.10 10.17
CA VAL A 49 12.29 -8.21 10.31
C VAL A 49 12.88 -6.89 10.84
N LEU A 50 12.49 -5.76 10.26
CA LEU A 50 12.96 -4.44 10.70
C LEU A 50 12.57 -4.15 12.16
N ALA A 51 11.33 -4.47 12.56
CA ALA A 51 10.86 -4.30 13.93
C ALA A 51 11.67 -5.14 14.92
N LEU A 52 11.94 -6.40 14.59
CA LEU A 52 12.75 -7.29 15.42
C LEU A 52 14.20 -6.82 15.53
N VAL A 53 14.80 -6.43 14.42
CA VAL A 53 16.18 -5.87 14.39
C VAL A 53 16.25 -4.61 15.25
N ARG A 54 15.30 -3.68 15.07
CA ARG A 54 15.26 -2.44 15.87
C ARG A 54 15.09 -2.69 17.36
N ASN A 55 14.31 -3.70 17.74
CA ASN A 55 13.97 -3.94 19.14
C ASN A 55 15.00 -4.79 19.88
N TYR A 56 15.58 -5.80 19.22
CA TYR A 56 16.39 -6.83 19.90
C TYR A 56 17.87 -6.81 19.56
N CYS A 57 18.32 -6.14 18.48
CA CYS A 57 19.74 -6.07 18.13
C CYS A 57 20.49 -5.01 18.96
N ASN A 58 20.56 -5.19 20.29
CA ASN A 58 21.23 -4.27 21.21
C ASN A 58 22.69 -4.62 21.48
N ALA A 59 23.12 -5.87 21.18
CA ALA A 59 24.51 -6.30 21.41
C ALA A 59 25.48 -5.49 20.53
N PRO A 60 26.70 -5.16 21.03
CA PRO A 60 27.67 -4.33 20.32
C PRO A 60 27.95 -4.83 18.90
N LYS A 61 28.03 -6.15 18.71
CA LYS A 61 28.28 -6.80 17.43
C LYS A 61 27.18 -6.53 16.37
N TYR A 62 25.92 -6.37 16.80
CA TYR A 62 24.77 -6.21 15.90
C TYR A 62 24.21 -4.79 15.88
N ARG A 63 24.83 -3.86 16.58
CA ARG A 63 24.39 -2.48 16.75
C ARG A 63 24.28 -1.73 15.42
N ILE A 64 25.13 -2.06 14.46
CA ILE A 64 25.09 -1.45 13.12
C ILE A 64 23.76 -1.78 12.39
N PHE A 65 23.29 -3.02 12.47
CA PHE A 65 22.02 -3.41 11.86
C PHE A 65 20.82 -2.68 12.48
N LYS A 66 20.87 -2.45 13.80
CA LYS A 66 19.87 -1.63 14.48
C LYS A 66 19.85 -0.20 13.95
N TYR A 67 21.00 0.44 13.82
CA TYR A 67 21.07 1.80 13.28
C TYR A 67 20.58 1.86 11.83
N MET A 68 20.94 0.90 10.99
CA MET A 68 20.45 0.81 9.61
C MET A 68 18.92 0.68 9.57
N ALA A 69 18.33 -0.20 10.41
CA ALA A 69 16.89 -0.36 10.49
C ALA A 69 16.19 0.91 10.99
N VAL A 70 16.75 1.58 12.02
CA VAL A 70 16.21 2.85 12.53
C VAL A 70 16.25 3.91 11.45
N THR A 71 17.42 4.12 10.80
CA THR A 71 17.56 5.12 9.73
C THR A 71 16.59 4.85 8.59
N TYR A 72 16.45 3.60 8.16
CA TYR A 72 15.50 3.21 7.12
C TYR A 72 14.07 3.61 7.52
N ILE A 73 13.62 3.20 8.70
CA ILE A 73 12.25 3.46 9.18
C ILE A 73 12.00 4.97 9.27
N GLU A 74 12.92 5.72 9.88
CA GLU A 74 12.76 7.16 10.08
C GLU A 74 12.77 7.93 8.74
N VAL A 75 13.65 7.56 7.81
CA VAL A 75 13.73 8.20 6.48
C VAL A 75 12.42 7.99 5.71
N PHE A 76 11.94 6.75 5.58
CA PHE A 76 10.73 6.48 4.81
C PHE A 76 9.47 7.08 5.45
N ARG A 77 9.36 7.08 6.78
CA ARG A 77 8.18 7.62 7.49
C ARG A 77 8.13 9.14 7.52
N ASN A 78 9.26 9.81 7.52
CA ASN A 78 9.34 11.28 7.60
C ASN A 78 9.40 11.97 6.24
N THR A 79 9.30 11.20 5.15
CA THR A 79 9.30 11.73 3.78
C THR A 79 8.05 11.30 3.04
N PRO A 80 7.54 12.11 2.07
CA PRO A 80 6.34 11.80 1.32
C PRO A 80 6.51 10.53 0.45
N LEU A 81 5.50 9.65 0.46
CA LEU A 81 5.48 8.46 -0.42
C LEU A 81 5.68 8.80 -1.90
N LEU A 82 5.06 9.90 -2.37
CA LEU A 82 5.17 10.32 -3.76
C LEU A 82 6.61 10.58 -4.20
N LEU A 83 7.45 11.12 -3.30
CA LEU A 83 8.89 11.31 -3.56
C LEU A 83 9.58 9.96 -3.87
N TRP A 84 9.28 8.93 -3.06
CA TRP A 84 9.86 7.60 -3.24
C TRP A 84 9.39 6.94 -4.53
N ILE A 85 8.12 7.16 -4.93
CA ILE A 85 7.61 6.68 -6.21
C ILE A 85 8.44 7.27 -7.36
N PHE A 86 8.66 8.58 -7.38
CA PHE A 86 9.49 9.21 -8.41
C PHE A 86 10.94 8.72 -8.40
N ILE A 87 11.56 8.61 -7.21
CA ILE A 87 12.92 8.08 -7.09
C ILE A 87 13.01 6.65 -7.65
N CYS A 88 12.09 5.77 -7.27
CA CYS A 88 12.09 4.39 -7.75
C CYS A 88 11.83 4.30 -9.25
N VAL A 89 10.92 5.12 -9.79
CA VAL A 89 10.65 5.14 -11.23
C VAL A 89 11.88 5.57 -12.04
N VAL A 90 12.67 6.50 -11.53
CA VAL A 90 13.89 6.95 -12.22
C VAL A 90 15.04 5.96 -12.03
N PHE A 91 15.36 5.60 -10.80
CA PHE A 91 16.61 4.92 -10.46
C PHE A 91 16.52 3.40 -10.32
N CYS A 92 15.31 2.82 -10.09
CA CYS A 92 15.20 1.39 -9.82
C CYS A 92 15.43 0.57 -11.09
N PRO A 93 16.36 -0.40 -11.09
CA PRO A 93 16.55 -1.32 -12.21
C PRO A 93 15.34 -2.26 -12.32
N VAL A 94 15.01 -2.65 -13.54
CA VAL A 94 13.93 -3.62 -13.79
C VAL A 94 14.54 -4.96 -14.20
N PRO A 95 14.29 -6.04 -13.45
CA PRO A 95 14.70 -7.39 -13.83
C PRO A 95 14.11 -7.78 -15.19
N SER A 96 14.83 -8.61 -15.94
CA SER A 96 14.43 -9.05 -17.28
C SER A 96 13.03 -9.69 -17.32
N LEU A 97 12.63 -10.36 -16.23
CA LEU A 97 11.30 -10.96 -16.07
C LEU A 97 10.16 -9.93 -16.23
N PHE A 98 10.34 -8.70 -15.73
CA PHE A 98 9.35 -7.61 -15.81
C PHE A 98 9.59 -6.67 -17.00
N ALA A 99 10.55 -7.01 -17.86
CA ALA A 99 10.82 -6.23 -19.07
C ALA A 99 9.88 -6.58 -20.25
N HIS A 100 9.11 -7.67 -20.11
CA HIS A 100 8.20 -8.19 -21.14
C HIS A 100 6.75 -7.82 -20.86
N LYS A 101 5.88 -8.08 -21.85
CA LYS A 101 4.42 -7.93 -21.69
C LYS A 101 3.91 -8.96 -20.69
N LEU A 102 3.26 -8.51 -19.62
CA LEU A 102 2.66 -9.36 -18.59
C LEU A 102 1.20 -8.94 -18.35
N PHE A 103 0.32 -9.90 -18.13
CA PHE A 103 -1.09 -9.65 -17.76
C PHE A 103 -1.85 -8.71 -18.71
N GLY A 104 -1.51 -8.70 -20.00
CA GLY A 104 -2.12 -7.81 -21.00
C GLY A 104 -1.64 -6.34 -20.94
N LEU A 105 -0.60 -6.06 -20.14
CA LEU A 105 0.06 -4.77 -20.10
C LEU A 105 1.17 -4.68 -21.15
N THR A 106 1.44 -3.47 -21.63
CA THR A 106 2.62 -3.21 -22.45
C THR A 106 3.91 -3.38 -21.65
N SER A 107 5.04 -3.60 -22.31
CA SER A 107 6.34 -3.68 -21.63
C SER A 107 6.68 -2.40 -20.85
N PHE A 108 6.21 -1.25 -21.32
CA PHE A 108 6.41 0.03 -20.63
C PHE A 108 5.59 0.10 -19.33
N GLU A 109 4.30 -0.22 -19.40
CA GLU A 109 3.40 -0.24 -18.24
C GLU A 109 3.88 -1.24 -17.18
N THR A 110 4.32 -2.43 -17.60
CA THR A 110 4.85 -3.45 -16.66
C THR A 110 6.08 -2.95 -15.92
N LYS A 111 7.03 -2.33 -16.63
CA LYS A 111 8.23 -1.74 -16.01
C LYS A 111 7.88 -0.65 -15.01
N LEU A 112 6.97 0.22 -15.40
CA LEU A 112 6.56 1.35 -14.58
C LEU A 112 5.84 0.89 -13.31
N LEU A 113 4.92 -0.07 -13.48
CA LEU A 113 4.18 -0.69 -12.38
C LEU A 113 5.14 -1.36 -11.38
N PHE A 114 6.11 -2.15 -11.86
CA PHE A 114 7.11 -2.78 -11.03
C PHE A 114 7.90 -1.76 -10.19
N LYS A 115 8.43 -0.72 -10.83
CA LYS A 115 9.21 0.32 -10.15
C LYS A 115 8.41 1.07 -9.09
N ALA A 116 7.17 1.45 -9.42
CA ALA A 116 6.28 2.15 -8.49
C ALA A 116 5.84 1.25 -7.32
N SER A 117 5.61 -0.05 -7.58
CA SER A 117 5.27 -1.03 -6.54
C SER A 117 6.42 -1.20 -5.53
N ILE A 118 7.68 -1.15 -5.95
CA ILE A 118 8.82 -1.18 -5.02
C ILE A 118 8.75 -0.04 -4.01
N ALA A 119 8.47 1.19 -4.47
CA ALA A 119 8.33 2.34 -3.57
C ALA A 119 7.24 2.11 -2.53
N LEU A 120 6.08 1.59 -2.97
CA LEU A 120 4.97 1.29 -2.07
C LEU A 120 5.33 0.21 -1.06
N ILE A 121 6.03 -0.86 -1.47
CA ILE A 121 6.50 -1.94 -0.59
C ILE A 121 7.47 -1.39 0.46
N LEU A 122 8.47 -0.62 0.05
CA LEU A 122 9.47 -0.05 0.95
C LEU A 122 8.82 0.90 1.96
N PHE A 123 7.95 1.78 1.51
CA PHE A 123 7.21 2.69 2.38
C PHE A 123 6.32 1.93 3.37
N THR A 124 5.48 1.02 2.90
CA THR A 124 4.57 0.22 3.72
C THR A 124 5.33 -0.62 4.75
N SER A 125 6.49 -1.19 4.39
CA SER A 125 7.31 -1.97 5.32
C SER A 125 7.83 -1.13 6.48
N SER A 126 8.16 0.14 6.26
CA SER A 126 8.63 1.05 7.32
C SER A 126 7.51 1.38 8.32
N VAL A 127 6.28 1.58 7.82
CA VAL A 127 5.11 1.85 8.66
C VAL A 127 4.72 0.61 9.46
N ILE A 128 4.67 -0.56 8.83
CA ILE A 128 4.36 -1.83 9.48
C ILE A 128 5.41 -2.19 10.53
N ALA A 129 6.71 -1.91 10.28
CA ALA A 129 7.76 -2.11 11.25
C ALA A 129 7.49 -1.38 12.57
N GLU A 130 7.02 -0.14 12.49
CA GLU A 130 6.71 0.65 13.67
C GLU A 130 5.43 0.20 14.37
N ILE A 131 4.42 -0.24 13.61
CA ILE A 131 3.19 -0.83 14.16
C ILE A 131 3.54 -2.09 14.99
N ILE A 132 4.35 -2.99 14.43
CA ILE A 132 4.77 -4.21 15.11
C ILE A 132 5.61 -3.89 16.34
N ARG A 133 6.57 -2.96 16.22
CA ARG A 133 7.39 -2.50 17.34
C ARG A 133 6.53 -1.92 18.47
N GLY A 134 5.55 -1.09 18.13
CA GLY A 134 4.59 -0.53 19.09
C GLY A 134 3.81 -1.62 19.82
N GLY A 135 3.33 -2.64 19.10
CA GLY A 135 2.61 -3.76 19.69
C GLY A 135 3.47 -4.63 20.61
N LEU A 136 4.72 -4.88 20.24
CA LEU A 136 5.66 -5.60 21.13
C LEU A 136 5.96 -4.80 22.41
N ASN A 137 6.14 -3.49 22.28
CA ASN A 137 6.46 -2.62 23.42
C ASN A 137 5.24 -2.24 24.27
N SER A 138 4.02 -2.54 23.83
CA SER A 138 2.80 -2.33 24.60
C SER A 138 2.56 -3.39 25.67
N ILE A 139 3.33 -4.49 25.66
CA ILE A 139 3.20 -5.55 26.66
C ILE A 139 3.92 -5.13 27.95
N PRO A 140 3.23 -5.14 29.10
CA PRO A 140 3.81 -4.76 30.39
C PRO A 140 5.02 -5.64 30.75
N GLN A 141 6.05 -5.04 31.32
CA GLN A 141 7.26 -5.75 31.74
C GLN A 141 6.97 -6.87 32.77
N GLY A 142 5.93 -6.71 33.59
CA GLY A 142 5.47 -7.74 34.52
C GLY A 142 5.11 -9.10 33.87
N GLN A 143 4.78 -9.12 32.56
CA GLN A 143 4.56 -10.37 31.83
C GLN A 143 5.88 -11.15 31.63
N PHE A 144 6.99 -10.45 31.43
CA PHE A 144 8.32 -11.05 31.36
C PHE A 144 8.76 -11.58 32.73
N GLU A 145 8.54 -10.79 33.79
CA GLU A 145 8.89 -11.14 35.17
C GLU A 145 8.09 -12.35 35.66
N ALA A 146 6.78 -12.39 35.38
CA ALA A 146 5.93 -13.52 35.68
C ALA A 146 6.37 -14.80 34.95
N GLY A 147 6.74 -14.69 33.68
CA GLY A 147 7.26 -15.83 32.92
C GLY A 147 8.57 -16.37 33.50
N HIS A 148 9.50 -15.47 33.86
CA HIS A 148 10.74 -15.88 34.53
C HIS A 148 10.51 -16.53 35.89
N SER A 149 9.57 -16.02 36.66
CA SER A 149 9.22 -16.59 37.97
C SER A 149 8.64 -18.01 37.90
N GLN A 150 8.05 -18.34 36.72
CA GLN A 150 7.56 -19.71 36.44
C GLN A 150 8.65 -20.62 35.82
N GLY A 151 9.90 -20.14 35.71
CA GLY A 151 11.02 -20.90 35.17
C GLY A 151 11.09 -20.95 33.64
N PHE A 152 10.29 -20.16 32.94
CA PHE A 152 10.38 -20.10 31.47
C PHE A 152 11.67 -19.39 31.04
N ASN A 153 12.30 -19.92 29.99
CA ASN A 153 13.40 -19.22 29.32
C ASN A 153 12.83 -18.10 28.43
N ILE A 154 13.69 -17.18 28.01
CA ILE A 154 13.29 -16.01 27.24
C ILE A 154 12.53 -16.37 25.93
N VAL A 155 12.90 -17.46 25.27
CA VAL A 155 12.26 -17.91 24.03
C VAL A 155 10.83 -18.41 24.32
N GLN A 156 10.66 -19.16 25.39
CA GLN A 156 9.34 -19.62 25.84
C GLN A 156 8.45 -18.45 26.25
N ILE A 157 8.98 -17.47 26.97
CA ILE A 157 8.26 -16.24 27.32
C ILE A 157 7.81 -15.52 26.05
N MET A 158 8.71 -15.35 25.09
CA MET A 158 8.38 -14.69 23.81
C MET A 158 7.28 -15.42 23.05
N ILE A 159 7.38 -16.75 22.90
CA ILE A 159 6.45 -17.51 22.07
C ILE A 159 5.11 -17.70 22.76
N TYR A 160 5.09 -18.04 24.05
CA TYR A 160 3.86 -18.45 24.74
C TYR A 160 3.14 -17.29 25.45
N ILE A 161 3.84 -16.23 25.83
CA ILE A 161 3.27 -15.12 26.62
C ILE A 161 3.20 -13.83 25.80
N ILE A 162 4.35 -13.36 25.27
CA ILE A 162 4.45 -12.03 24.69
C ILE A 162 3.84 -11.98 23.27
N LEU A 163 4.25 -12.89 22.39
CA LEU A 163 3.85 -12.87 20.97
C LEU A 163 2.34 -12.96 20.79
N PRO A 164 1.60 -13.87 21.48
CA PRO A 164 0.14 -13.92 21.36
C PRO A 164 -0.58 -12.64 21.80
N GLN A 165 -0.07 -11.98 22.83
CA GLN A 165 -0.62 -10.71 23.32
C GLN A 165 -0.27 -9.57 22.33
N ALA A 166 0.97 -9.49 21.88
CA ALA A 166 1.42 -8.48 20.93
C ALA A 166 0.63 -8.57 19.63
N ILE A 167 0.39 -9.77 19.10
CA ILE A 167 -0.42 -9.97 17.88
C ILE A 167 -1.82 -9.39 18.05
N LYS A 168 -2.49 -9.64 19.18
CA LYS A 168 -3.82 -9.08 19.46
C LYS A 168 -3.82 -7.55 19.44
N ASN A 169 -2.77 -6.91 19.95
CA ASN A 169 -2.62 -5.46 19.97
C ASN A 169 -2.28 -4.88 18.59
N VAL A 170 -1.55 -5.63 17.76
CA VAL A 170 -1.07 -5.21 16.44
C VAL A 170 -2.16 -5.35 15.36
N VAL A 171 -2.98 -6.41 15.43
CA VAL A 171 -3.96 -6.75 14.38
C VAL A 171 -4.90 -5.59 14.03
N PRO A 172 -5.54 -4.87 14.96
CA PRO A 172 -6.44 -3.77 14.61
C PRO A 172 -5.74 -2.66 13.83
N THR A 173 -4.51 -2.31 14.22
CA THR A 173 -3.71 -1.28 13.55
C THR A 173 -3.21 -1.75 12.19
N LEU A 174 -2.86 -3.04 12.04
CA LEU A 174 -2.52 -3.64 10.74
C LEU A 174 -3.70 -3.60 9.77
N LEU A 175 -4.92 -3.89 10.22
CA LEU A 175 -6.12 -3.80 9.39
C LEU A 175 -6.31 -2.36 8.87
N SER A 176 -6.16 -1.36 9.74
CA SER A 176 -6.19 0.05 9.33
C SER A 176 -5.09 0.38 8.31
N GLN A 177 -3.88 -0.17 8.50
CA GLN A 177 -2.77 0.04 7.57
C GLN A 177 -3.02 -0.63 6.21
N ILE A 178 -3.67 -1.78 6.16
CA ILE A 178 -4.07 -2.42 4.89
C ILE A 178 -4.97 -1.49 4.08
N ILE A 179 -6.00 -0.92 4.72
CA ILE A 179 -6.90 0.04 4.08
C ILE A 179 -6.13 1.29 3.60
N THR A 180 -5.22 1.80 4.42
CA THR A 180 -4.36 2.94 4.05
C THR A 180 -3.51 2.60 2.84
N THR A 181 -2.88 1.42 2.79
CA THR A 181 -2.03 0.99 1.66
C THR A 181 -2.83 0.89 0.36
N ILE A 182 -4.10 0.46 0.42
CA ILE A 182 -4.99 0.46 -0.76
C ILE A 182 -5.23 1.90 -1.25
N LYS A 183 -5.46 2.85 -0.34
CA LYS A 183 -5.58 4.28 -0.69
C LYS A 183 -4.28 4.85 -1.23
N ASP A 184 -3.16 4.51 -0.63
CA ASP A 184 -1.83 4.97 -1.02
C ASP A 184 -1.42 4.50 -2.42
N SER A 185 -1.96 3.36 -2.89
CA SER A 185 -1.72 2.91 -4.26
C SER A 185 -2.22 3.92 -5.30
N SER A 186 -3.19 4.78 -4.96
CA SER A 186 -3.67 5.84 -5.85
C SER A 186 -2.59 6.88 -6.23
N TYR A 187 -1.54 7.03 -5.39
CA TYR A 187 -0.40 7.90 -5.73
C TYR A 187 0.37 7.40 -6.96
N LEU A 188 0.26 6.10 -7.30
CA LEU A 188 0.88 5.52 -8.48
C LEU A 188 0.29 6.10 -9.78
N ALA A 189 -0.93 6.66 -9.75
CA ALA A 189 -1.52 7.38 -10.88
C ALA A 189 -0.66 8.56 -11.37
N ASN A 190 0.16 9.15 -10.49
CA ASN A 190 1.01 10.28 -10.86
C ASN A 190 2.18 9.90 -11.78
N VAL A 191 2.43 8.60 -11.95
CA VAL A 191 3.45 8.05 -12.86
C VAL A 191 2.82 7.18 -13.95
N ALA A 192 1.55 7.44 -14.28
CA ALA A 192 0.80 6.77 -15.36
C ALA A 192 0.80 5.23 -15.27
N THR A 193 0.69 4.69 -14.07
CA THR A 193 0.53 3.25 -13.85
C THR A 193 -0.90 2.79 -14.15
N VAL A 194 -1.08 1.48 -14.32
CA VAL A 194 -2.37 0.87 -14.69
C VAL A 194 -3.16 0.50 -13.42
N GLU A 195 -3.48 1.49 -12.59
CA GLU A 195 -4.31 1.31 -11.40
C GLU A 195 -5.63 2.10 -11.53
N LEU A 196 -6.56 1.92 -10.59
CA LEU A 196 -7.91 2.48 -10.68
C LEU A 196 -7.94 3.99 -10.93
N MET A 197 -7.21 4.77 -10.12
CA MET A 197 -7.21 6.24 -10.23
C MET A 197 -6.65 6.73 -11.58
N SER A 198 -5.62 6.05 -12.09
CA SER A 198 -5.07 6.32 -13.42
C SER A 198 -6.10 6.06 -14.52
N ARG A 199 -6.85 4.95 -14.43
CA ARG A 199 -7.92 4.61 -15.38
C ARG A 199 -9.05 5.63 -15.36
N VAL A 200 -9.50 6.03 -14.18
CA VAL A 200 -10.50 7.08 -14.03
C VAL A 200 -10.03 8.41 -14.66
N ARG A 201 -8.79 8.83 -14.36
CA ARG A 201 -8.20 10.04 -14.97
C ARG A 201 -8.14 9.96 -16.52
N GLN A 202 -7.82 8.79 -17.07
CA GLN A 202 -7.79 8.60 -18.52
C GLN A 202 -9.18 8.70 -19.13
N ILE A 203 -10.21 8.13 -18.51
CA ILE A 203 -11.61 8.27 -18.95
C ILE A 203 -11.99 9.76 -18.97
N LEU A 204 -11.73 10.49 -17.90
CA LEU A 204 -12.07 11.91 -17.80
C LEU A 204 -11.31 12.78 -18.80
N SER A 205 -10.03 12.48 -19.04
CA SER A 205 -9.23 13.24 -20.03
C SER A 205 -9.61 12.94 -21.47
N SER A 206 -10.07 11.73 -21.76
CA SER A 206 -10.53 11.33 -23.10
C SER A 206 -12.00 11.68 -23.36
N ALA A 207 -12.73 12.12 -22.37
CA ALA A 207 -14.13 12.54 -22.52
C ALA A 207 -14.33 13.61 -23.60
N ASN A 208 -13.38 14.52 -23.72
CA ASN A 208 -13.38 15.54 -24.78
C ASN A 208 -13.13 14.96 -26.20
N MET A 209 -12.60 13.74 -26.31
CA MET A 209 -12.39 13.05 -27.59
C MET A 209 -13.60 12.18 -28.00
N TYR A 210 -14.44 11.78 -27.04
CA TYR A 210 -15.64 10.98 -27.30
C TYR A 210 -16.86 11.88 -27.49
N ASN A 211 -16.83 12.80 -28.44
CA ASN A 211 -17.98 13.61 -28.85
C ASN A 211 -19.22 12.80 -29.32
N GLY A 212 -19.14 11.47 -29.28
CA GLY A 212 -20.25 10.55 -29.57
C GLY A 212 -20.94 9.94 -28.35
N LEU A 213 -20.39 10.13 -27.13
CA LEU A 213 -20.91 9.53 -25.89
C LEU A 213 -21.64 10.52 -24.96
N GLY A 214 -21.96 11.72 -25.47
CA GLY A 214 -22.55 12.80 -24.66
C GLY A 214 -21.49 13.59 -23.88
N ASN A 215 -21.82 14.83 -23.53
CA ASN A 215 -20.95 15.67 -22.72
C ASN A 215 -20.78 15.04 -21.34
N ILE A 216 -19.56 14.74 -20.94
CA ILE A 216 -19.27 14.36 -19.57
C ILE A 216 -19.41 15.62 -18.70
N ASN A 217 -20.37 15.62 -17.82
CA ASN A 217 -20.67 16.71 -16.91
C ASN A 217 -19.86 16.60 -15.60
N VAL A 218 -19.86 17.66 -14.81
CA VAL A 218 -19.21 17.67 -13.49
C VAL A 218 -19.75 16.56 -12.57
N SER A 219 -21.05 16.22 -12.70
CA SER A 219 -21.70 15.14 -11.98
C SER A 219 -21.10 13.75 -12.30
N ASP A 220 -20.69 13.53 -13.57
CA ASP A 220 -20.04 12.28 -13.99
C ASP A 220 -18.70 12.07 -13.30
N VAL A 221 -17.99 13.15 -13.01
CA VAL A 221 -16.73 13.15 -12.26
C VAL A 221 -16.96 12.64 -10.85
N PHE A 222 -18.03 13.08 -10.17
CA PHE A 222 -18.35 12.62 -8.82
C PHE A 222 -18.70 11.14 -8.78
N VAL A 223 -19.41 10.62 -9.78
CA VAL A 223 -19.76 9.20 -9.89
C VAL A 223 -18.51 8.32 -10.10
N LEU A 224 -17.49 8.84 -10.79
CA LEU A 224 -16.25 8.08 -11.05
C LEU A 224 -15.23 8.17 -9.90
N TYR A 225 -15.31 9.18 -9.03
CA TYR A 225 -14.40 9.38 -7.89
C TYR A 225 -15.03 9.04 -6.52
N GLY A 226 -16.36 8.92 -6.44
CA GLY A 226 -17.09 8.61 -5.21
C GLY A 226 -17.10 7.14 -4.91
#